data_fbe5165bfdc868df58e8c9f35d90f29d
#
_entry.id   fbe5165bfdc868df58e8c9f35d90f29d
#
_cell.length_a   1.000
_cell.length_b   1.000
_cell.length_c   1.000
_cell.angle_alpha   90.00
_cell.angle_beta   90.00
_cell.angle_gamma   90.00
#
_symmetry.space_group_name_H-M   'P 1'
#
loop_
_entity.id
_entity.type
_entity.pdbx_description
1 polymer ?
#
loop_
_entity_poly.entity_id
_entity_poly.type
_entity_poly.pdbx_seq_one_letter_code
_entity_poly.pdbx_strand_id
1 'polypeptide(L)'
;MFGLIGKSFLTVCAFFGHRDTPMSSSIENHLSEVVRGLIINHDVTEFWLCEQGTFDCLARLVMKELKKEFEYITLCIFPAYYPNNAKLDWMDDNDYDLMYPDEVAKAPPQVAILRRNEYIAKNTDYIVCYVSRKSGGAYKAVEKARKYDKKIINIAEYA
;
A
#
# COMPACT_ATOMS: atom_id res chain seq x y z
N MET A 1 10.91 -20.20 -21.54
CA MET A 1 10.59 -18.78 -21.74
C MET A 1 9.14 -18.46 -21.44
N PHE A 2 8.23 -19.20 -21.99
CA PHE A 2 6.80 -18.92 -21.73
C PHE A 2 6.40 -19.13 -20.28
N GLY A 3 7.08 -19.98 -19.55
CA GLY A 3 6.82 -20.14 -18.12
C GLY A 3 7.05 -18.88 -17.31
N LEU A 4 7.83 -17.95 -17.84
CA LEU A 4 8.08 -16.67 -17.16
C LEU A 4 6.95 -15.67 -17.40
N ILE A 5 6.11 -15.90 -18.39
CA ILE A 5 5.01 -15.02 -18.72
C ILE A 5 3.99 -15.00 -17.57
N GLY A 6 3.82 -16.13 -16.88
CA GLY A 6 2.91 -16.20 -15.75
C GLY A 6 3.38 -15.46 -14.52
N LYS A 7 4.64 -15.10 -14.46
CA LYS A 7 5.15 -14.28 -13.35
C LYS A 7 4.98 -12.82 -13.69
N SER A 8 4.57 -12.07 -12.69
CA SER A 8 4.48 -10.65 -12.84
C SER A 8 5.89 -10.07 -12.97
N PHE A 9 6.13 -9.36 -14.07
CA PHE A 9 7.31 -8.52 -14.21
C PHE A 9 7.04 -7.11 -13.67
N LEU A 10 5.83 -6.89 -13.17
CA LEU A 10 5.45 -5.63 -12.57
C LEU A 10 6.15 -5.49 -11.23
N THR A 11 6.65 -4.29 -10.97
CA THR A 11 7.19 -3.94 -9.66
C THR A 11 6.09 -3.28 -8.86
N VAL A 12 5.84 -3.80 -7.67
CA VAL A 12 4.71 -3.43 -6.83
C VAL A 12 5.19 -2.75 -5.57
N CYS A 13 4.57 -1.63 -5.23
CA CYS A 13 4.79 -0.91 -3.98
C CYS A 13 3.52 -0.91 -3.14
N ALA A 14 3.67 -1.16 -1.84
CA ALA A 14 2.56 -1.04 -0.90
C ALA A 14 2.91 -0.05 0.21
N PHE A 15 1.93 0.24 1.04
CA PHE A 15 2.02 1.28 2.06
C PHE A 15 1.56 0.75 3.40
N PHE A 16 2.36 0.95 4.45
CA PHE A 16 1.97 0.66 5.82
C PHE A 16 2.31 1.86 6.70
N GLY A 17 1.37 2.32 7.49
CA GLY A 17 1.62 3.42 8.40
C GLY A 17 0.67 3.42 9.58
N HIS A 18 1.04 4.15 10.62
CA HIS A 18 0.21 4.25 11.81
C HIS A 18 -1.13 4.89 11.50
N ARG A 19 -2.18 4.41 12.17
CA ARG A 19 -3.54 4.95 12.01
C ARG A 19 -3.64 6.40 12.46
N ASP A 20 -2.77 6.80 13.37
CA ASP A 20 -2.70 8.16 13.93
C ASP A 20 -1.57 8.98 13.35
N THR A 21 -1.07 8.64 12.17
CA THR A 21 -0.06 9.43 11.47
C THR A 21 -0.59 10.86 11.31
N PRO A 22 0.23 11.89 11.62
CA PRO A 22 -0.24 13.27 11.48
C PRO A 22 -0.63 13.62 10.04
N MET A 23 -1.76 14.30 9.86
CA MET A 23 -2.17 14.86 8.57
C MET A 23 -1.37 16.14 8.33
N SER A 24 -0.21 16.00 7.72
CA SER A 24 0.74 17.08 7.56
C SER A 24 1.10 17.23 6.08
N SER A 25 1.16 18.48 5.61
CA SER A 25 1.62 18.78 4.24
C SER A 25 3.05 18.30 4.03
N SER A 26 3.88 18.38 5.07
CA SER A 26 5.26 17.93 5.02
C SER A 26 5.34 16.43 4.76
N ILE A 27 4.55 15.64 5.46
CA ILE A 27 4.50 14.19 5.28
C ILE A 27 3.94 13.85 3.90
N GLU A 28 2.88 14.53 3.50
CA GLU A 28 2.26 14.33 2.19
C GLU A 28 3.26 14.63 1.05
N ASN A 29 3.96 15.74 1.13
CA ASN A 29 4.93 16.12 0.14
C ASN A 29 6.10 15.15 0.08
N HIS A 30 6.59 14.71 1.24
CA HIS A 30 7.68 13.74 1.31
C HIS A 30 7.25 12.39 0.70
N LEU A 31 6.05 11.96 1.04
CA LEU A 31 5.48 10.73 0.48
C LEU A 31 5.39 10.82 -1.04
N SER A 32 4.90 11.95 -1.56
CA SER A 32 4.79 12.18 -2.99
C SER A 32 6.15 12.11 -3.68
N GLU A 33 7.18 12.73 -3.10
CA GLU A 33 8.54 12.70 -3.66
C GLU A 33 9.12 11.29 -3.70
N VAL A 34 8.96 10.54 -2.61
CA VAL A 34 9.45 9.17 -2.54
C VAL A 34 8.78 8.29 -3.60
N VAL A 35 7.46 8.37 -3.71
CA VAL A 35 6.72 7.57 -4.69
C VAL A 35 7.06 7.97 -6.12
N ARG A 36 7.17 9.27 -6.38
CA ARG A 36 7.58 9.76 -7.71
C ARG A 36 8.94 9.18 -8.10
N GLY A 37 9.88 9.14 -7.16
CA GLY A 37 11.19 8.53 -7.39
C GLY A 37 11.09 7.05 -7.72
N LEU A 38 10.20 6.32 -7.06
CA LEU A 38 9.98 4.90 -7.35
C LEU A 38 9.43 4.71 -8.77
N ILE A 39 8.52 5.56 -9.19
CA ILE A 39 7.93 5.48 -10.54
C ILE A 39 9.00 5.77 -11.59
N ILE A 40 9.74 6.85 -11.43
CA ILE A 40 10.67 7.34 -12.44
C ILE A 40 11.97 6.51 -12.50
N ASN A 41 12.53 6.18 -11.32
CA ASN A 41 13.86 5.58 -11.24
C ASN A 41 13.87 4.07 -11.05
N HIS A 42 12.75 3.48 -10.63
CA HIS A 42 12.69 2.06 -10.28
C HIS A 42 11.57 1.31 -10.98
N ASP A 43 10.92 1.95 -11.94
CA ASP A 43 9.87 1.35 -12.77
C ASP A 43 8.72 0.71 -11.97
N VAL A 44 8.40 1.29 -10.83
CA VAL A 44 7.25 0.84 -10.05
C VAL A 44 5.98 1.30 -10.75
N THR A 45 5.12 0.36 -11.11
CA THR A 45 3.92 0.65 -11.89
C THR A 45 2.63 0.25 -11.22
N GLU A 46 2.70 -0.51 -10.13
CA GLU A 46 1.50 -0.96 -9.43
C GLU A 46 1.61 -0.60 -7.96
N PHE A 47 0.54 -0.05 -7.40
CA PHE A 47 0.52 0.45 -6.03
C PHE A 47 -0.67 -0.15 -5.28
N TRP A 48 -0.38 -0.78 -4.15
CA TRP A 48 -1.37 -1.46 -3.31
C TRP A 48 -1.68 -0.62 -2.09
N LEU A 49 -2.93 -0.23 -1.97
CA LEU A 49 -3.42 0.71 -0.97
C LEU A 49 -4.41 0.03 -0.03
N CYS A 50 -4.46 0.53 1.20
CA CYS A 50 -5.37 0.06 2.22
C CYS A 50 -6.31 1.19 2.64
N GLU A 51 -7.16 0.92 3.64
CA GLU A 51 -8.23 1.82 4.03
C GLU A 51 -8.33 2.05 5.53
N GLN A 52 -7.22 1.82 6.26
CA GLN A 52 -7.24 1.82 7.71
C GLN A 52 -6.38 2.97 8.27
N GLY A 53 -7.02 4.08 8.59
CA GLY A 53 -6.36 5.16 9.31
C GLY A 53 -5.76 6.26 8.44
N THR A 54 -5.03 7.16 9.10
CA THR A 54 -4.58 8.41 8.50
C THR A 54 -3.52 8.20 7.42
N PHE A 55 -2.55 7.32 7.67
CA PHE A 55 -1.51 7.11 6.68
C PHE A 55 -2.08 6.54 5.38
N ASP A 56 -2.99 5.60 5.50
CA ASP A 56 -3.65 5.03 4.32
C ASP A 56 -4.41 6.11 3.54
N CYS A 57 -5.04 7.04 4.26
CA CYS A 57 -5.72 8.17 3.63
C CYS A 57 -4.73 9.07 2.88
N LEU A 58 -3.59 9.40 3.50
CA LEU A 58 -2.54 10.19 2.85
C LEU A 58 -2.02 9.49 1.60
N ALA A 59 -1.78 8.19 1.70
CA ALA A 59 -1.31 7.41 0.56
C ALA A 59 -2.30 7.46 -0.60
N ARG A 60 -3.59 7.31 -0.31
CA ARG A 60 -4.61 7.38 -1.37
C ARG A 60 -4.66 8.77 -2.02
N LEU A 61 -4.56 9.83 -1.22
CA LEU A 61 -4.55 11.20 -1.76
C LEU A 61 -3.35 11.43 -2.67
N VAL A 62 -2.16 11.03 -2.23
CA VAL A 62 -0.93 11.17 -3.01
C VAL A 62 -1.02 10.36 -4.30
N MET A 63 -1.46 9.11 -4.21
CA MET A 63 -1.53 8.24 -5.38
C MET A 63 -2.57 8.71 -6.39
N LYS A 64 -3.66 9.27 -5.94
CA LYS A 64 -4.68 9.82 -6.84
C LYS A 64 -4.11 10.98 -7.66
N GLU A 65 -3.33 11.85 -7.03
CA GLU A 65 -2.68 12.95 -7.73
C GLU A 65 -1.60 12.45 -8.70
N LEU A 66 -0.79 11.49 -8.27
CA LEU A 66 0.25 10.93 -9.12
C LEU A 66 -0.33 10.16 -10.31
N LYS A 67 -1.49 9.56 -10.16
CA LYS A 67 -2.18 8.87 -11.25
C LYS A 67 -2.54 9.83 -12.39
N LYS A 68 -2.85 11.08 -12.09
CA LYS A 68 -3.13 12.10 -13.10
C LYS A 68 -1.90 12.41 -13.95
N GLU A 69 -0.72 12.37 -13.33
CA GLU A 69 0.54 12.63 -14.00
C GLU A 69 1.10 11.39 -14.71
N PHE A 70 0.98 10.23 -14.06
CA PHE A 70 1.48 8.94 -14.56
C PHE A 70 0.29 8.03 -14.84
N GLU A 71 -0.39 8.26 -15.94
CA GLU A 71 -1.65 7.55 -16.26
C GLU A 71 -1.50 6.04 -16.36
N TYR A 72 -0.29 5.56 -16.64
CA TYR A 72 -0.01 4.14 -16.83
C TYR A 72 0.10 3.34 -15.52
N ILE A 73 0.17 4.00 -14.36
CA ILE A 73 0.26 3.26 -13.10
C ILE A 73 -1.10 2.66 -12.73
N THR A 74 -1.05 1.57 -11.99
CA THR A 74 -2.25 0.87 -11.51
C THR A 74 -2.37 1.04 -10.01
N LEU A 75 -3.57 1.41 -9.55
CA LEU A 75 -3.87 1.54 -8.13
C LEU A 75 -4.83 0.44 -7.72
N CYS A 76 -4.44 -0.35 -6.71
CA CYS A 76 -5.26 -1.44 -6.19
C CYS A 76 -5.60 -1.15 -4.73
N ILE A 77 -6.86 -1.37 -4.35
CA ILE A 77 -7.31 -1.28 -2.96
C ILE A 77 -7.48 -2.67 -2.39
N PHE A 78 -6.89 -2.90 -1.22
CA PHE A 78 -6.94 -4.17 -0.51
C PHE A 78 -7.71 -4.01 0.80
N PRO A 79 -9.03 -4.22 0.81
CA PRO A 79 -9.77 -4.20 2.07
C PRO A 79 -9.49 -5.44 2.90
N ALA A 80 -9.58 -5.32 4.21
CA ALA A 80 -9.46 -6.47 5.10
C ALA A 80 -10.77 -7.23 5.24
N TYR A 81 -11.89 -6.52 5.07
CA TYR A 81 -13.24 -7.06 5.18
C TYR A 81 -13.98 -6.87 3.88
N TYR A 82 -14.98 -7.72 3.64
CA TYR A 82 -15.77 -7.58 2.42
C TYR A 82 -16.36 -6.18 2.36
N PRO A 83 -16.04 -5.42 1.32
CA PRO A 83 -16.50 -4.03 1.25
C PRO A 83 -17.98 -3.96 0.92
N ASN A 84 -18.64 -2.93 1.46
CA ASN A 84 -19.99 -2.58 1.04
C ASN A 84 -19.94 -1.20 0.37
N ASN A 85 -21.01 -0.87 -0.34
CA ASN A 85 -21.05 0.35 -1.15
C ASN A 85 -20.80 1.62 -0.34
N ALA A 86 -21.32 1.68 0.88
CA ALA A 86 -21.14 2.86 1.72
C ALA A 86 -19.68 3.10 2.10
N LYS A 87 -18.92 2.03 2.30
CA LYS A 87 -17.50 2.15 2.67
C LYS A 87 -16.63 2.54 1.50
N LEU A 88 -17.10 2.40 0.29
CA LEU A 88 -16.35 2.71 -0.92
C LEU A 88 -16.79 4.00 -1.61
N ASP A 89 -17.60 4.81 -0.93
CA ASP A 89 -18.13 6.05 -1.51
C ASP A 89 -17.02 7.04 -1.89
N TRP A 90 -15.88 6.98 -1.20
CA TRP A 90 -14.73 7.82 -1.51
C TRP A 90 -13.94 7.34 -2.72
N MET A 91 -14.24 6.14 -3.22
CA MET A 91 -13.50 5.53 -4.32
C MET A 91 -14.20 5.80 -5.64
N ASP A 92 -13.44 6.34 -6.59
CA ASP A 92 -13.90 6.47 -7.96
C ASP A 92 -13.66 5.12 -8.66
N ASP A 93 -14.68 4.53 -9.24
CA ASP A 93 -14.61 3.21 -9.87
C ASP A 93 -13.52 3.10 -10.95
N ASN A 94 -13.13 4.22 -11.55
CA ASN A 94 -12.11 4.24 -12.61
C ASN A 94 -10.69 4.41 -12.09
N ASP A 95 -10.53 4.78 -10.82
CA ASP A 95 -9.20 5.06 -10.26
C ASP A 95 -8.55 3.84 -9.61
N TYR A 96 -9.34 2.91 -9.09
CA TYR A 96 -8.82 1.81 -8.30
C TYR A 96 -9.40 0.46 -8.73
N ASP A 97 -8.54 -0.55 -8.73
CA ASP A 97 -8.96 -1.94 -8.83
C ASP A 97 -9.15 -2.50 -7.42
N LEU A 98 -10.27 -3.17 -7.19
CA LEU A 98 -10.54 -3.80 -5.90
C LEU A 98 -9.91 -5.18 -5.87
N MET A 99 -9.07 -5.45 -4.86
CA MET A 99 -8.39 -6.72 -4.68
C MET A 99 -8.79 -7.34 -3.34
N TYR A 100 -9.39 -8.52 -3.40
CA TYR A 100 -9.82 -9.22 -2.19
C TYR A 100 -9.46 -10.70 -2.32
N PRO A 101 -8.18 -11.05 -2.08
CA PRO A 101 -7.70 -12.42 -2.27
C PRO A 101 -8.42 -13.40 -1.37
N ASP A 102 -8.55 -14.65 -1.82
CA ASP A 102 -9.20 -15.72 -1.06
C ASP A 102 -8.61 -15.89 0.34
N GLU A 103 -7.30 -15.76 0.46
CA GLU A 103 -6.60 -15.87 1.75
C GLU A 103 -7.11 -14.86 2.77
N VAL A 104 -7.46 -13.67 2.30
CA VAL A 104 -8.01 -12.61 3.14
C VAL A 104 -9.50 -12.84 3.36
N ALA A 105 -10.22 -13.19 2.29
CA ALA A 105 -11.66 -13.41 2.34
C ALA A 105 -12.05 -14.55 3.30
N LYS A 106 -11.22 -15.58 3.38
CA LYS A 106 -11.46 -16.75 4.24
C LYS A 106 -11.00 -16.56 5.68
N ALA A 107 -10.28 -15.47 5.96
CA ALA A 107 -9.74 -15.23 7.29
C ALA A 107 -10.87 -14.90 8.28
N PRO A 108 -10.79 -15.40 9.53
CA PRO A 108 -11.71 -14.96 10.57
C PRO A 108 -11.60 -13.44 10.77
N PRO A 109 -12.71 -12.76 11.09
CA PRO A 109 -12.69 -11.29 11.23
C PRO A 109 -11.62 -10.76 12.19
N GLN A 110 -11.30 -11.53 13.24
CA GLN A 110 -10.31 -11.11 14.25
C GLN A 110 -8.90 -10.98 13.69
N VAL A 111 -8.58 -11.71 12.62
CA VAL A 111 -7.25 -11.74 12.02
C VAL A 111 -7.25 -11.25 10.57
N ALA A 112 -8.35 -10.68 10.11
CA ALA A 112 -8.48 -10.27 8.71
C ALA A 112 -7.45 -9.21 8.29
N ILE A 113 -7.23 -8.19 9.15
CA ILE A 113 -6.24 -7.16 8.88
C ILE A 113 -4.84 -7.76 8.85
N LEU A 114 -4.54 -8.65 9.79
CA LEU A 114 -3.25 -9.31 9.86
C LEU A 114 -2.98 -10.15 8.61
N ARG A 115 -3.97 -10.88 8.14
CA ARG A 115 -3.85 -11.72 6.94
C ARG A 115 -3.68 -10.88 5.69
N ARG A 116 -4.42 -9.78 5.59
CA ARG A 116 -4.25 -8.85 4.47
C ARG A 116 -2.84 -8.28 4.45
N ASN A 117 -2.36 -7.83 5.60
CA ASN A 117 -1.02 -7.25 5.68
C ASN A 117 0.07 -8.28 5.34
N GLU A 118 -0.12 -9.53 5.76
CA GLU A 118 0.81 -10.61 5.41
C GLU A 118 0.80 -10.89 3.91
N TYR A 119 -0.36 -10.93 3.29
CA TYR A 119 -0.48 -11.10 1.86
C TYR A 119 0.27 -10.00 1.11
N ILE A 120 0.06 -8.75 1.53
CA ILE A 120 0.73 -7.60 0.93
C ILE A 120 2.24 -7.70 1.12
N ALA A 121 2.69 -8.02 2.33
CA ALA A 121 4.12 -8.12 2.62
C ALA A 121 4.81 -9.19 1.76
N LYS A 122 4.13 -10.29 1.48
CA LYS A 122 4.68 -11.37 0.67
C LYS A 122 4.76 -11.04 -0.81
N ASN A 123 3.82 -10.27 -1.32
CA ASN A 123 3.58 -10.16 -2.75
C ASN A 123 3.98 -8.83 -3.37
N THR A 124 4.60 -7.96 -2.60
CA THR A 124 5.08 -6.66 -3.08
C THR A 124 6.60 -6.63 -3.11
N ASP A 125 7.18 -5.60 -3.73
CA ASP A 125 8.63 -5.43 -3.84
C ASP A 125 9.12 -4.31 -2.94
N TYR A 126 8.35 -3.24 -2.85
CA TYR A 126 8.66 -2.04 -2.07
C TYR A 126 7.57 -1.79 -1.04
N ILE A 127 8.00 -1.37 0.14
CA ILE A 127 7.07 -0.89 1.17
C ILE A 127 7.47 0.53 1.53
N VAL A 128 6.58 1.48 1.31
CA VAL A 128 6.73 2.84 1.82
C VAL A 128 5.89 2.92 3.08
N CYS A 129 6.50 3.33 4.18
CA CYS A 129 5.82 3.28 5.47
C CYS A 129 6.05 4.53 6.31
N TYR A 130 5.19 4.70 7.29
CA TYR A 130 5.36 5.70 8.35
C TYR A 130 5.28 4.97 9.68
N VAL A 131 6.42 4.60 10.23
CA VAL A 131 6.52 3.86 11.49
C VAL A 131 7.47 4.58 12.42
N SER A 132 6.92 5.32 13.37
CA SER A 132 7.67 6.15 14.31
C SER A 132 7.82 5.49 15.68
N ARG A 133 7.20 4.32 15.89
CA ARG A 133 7.28 3.59 17.14
C ARG A 133 7.25 2.08 16.88
N LYS A 134 7.82 1.33 17.80
CA LYS A 134 7.96 -0.13 17.67
C LYS A 134 6.76 -0.87 18.24
N SER A 135 5.56 -0.47 17.84
CA SER A 135 4.32 -1.10 18.26
C SER A 135 3.21 -0.84 17.25
N GLY A 136 2.17 -1.66 17.33
CA GLY A 136 1.00 -1.51 16.47
C GLY A 136 1.06 -2.33 15.19
N GLY A 137 -0.05 -2.31 14.45
CA GLY A 137 -0.22 -3.13 13.25
C GLY A 137 0.74 -2.76 12.12
N ALA A 138 0.97 -1.46 11.92
CA ALA A 138 1.89 -1.00 10.88
C ALA A 138 3.33 -1.48 11.15
N TYR A 139 3.78 -1.35 12.39
CA TYR A 139 5.11 -1.83 12.75
C TYR A 139 5.24 -3.33 12.49
N LYS A 140 4.24 -4.11 12.92
CA LYS A 140 4.24 -5.56 12.71
C LYS A 140 4.25 -5.93 11.23
N ALA A 141 3.50 -5.21 10.42
CA ALA A 141 3.45 -5.44 8.98
C ALA A 141 4.80 -5.16 8.32
N VAL A 142 5.47 -4.08 8.71
CA VAL A 142 6.80 -3.74 8.19
C VAL A 142 7.83 -4.78 8.61
N GLU A 143 7.79 -5.25 9.86
CA GLU A 143 8.71 -6.30 10.31
C GLU A 143 8.48 -7.60 9.56
N LYS A 144 7.24 -7.91 9.22
CA LYS A 144 6.94 -9.07 8.38
C LYS A 144 7.55 -8.91 6.99
N ALA A 145 7.44 -7.72 6.40
CA ALA A 145 8.02 -7.44 5.10
C ALA A 145 9.55 -7.55 5.13
N ARG A 146 10.20 -7.14 6.22
CA ARG A 146 11.64 -7.32 6.38
C ARG A 146 12.05 -8.79 6.33
N LYS A 147 11.25 -9.66 6.93
CA LYS A 147 11.50 -11.10 6.89
C LYS A 147 11.41 -11.69 5.50
N TYR A 148 10.65 -11.05 4.61
CA TYR A 148 10.53 -11.43 3.21
C TYR A 148 11.51 -10.66 2.32
N ASP A 149 12.48 -9.97 2.91
CA ASP A 149 13.52 -9.21 2.20
C ASP A 149 12.98 -8.13 1.25
N LYS A 150 11.88 -7.52 1.61
CA LYS A 150 11.32 -6.42 0.83
C LYS A 150 12.12 -5.13 1.08
N LYS A 151 12.09 -4.24 0.10
CA LYS A 151 12.75 -2.94 0.20
C LYS A 151 11.85 -1.98 0.96
N ILE A 152 12.32 -1.53 2.12
CA ILE A 152 11.55 -0.71 3.04
C ILE A 152 12.05 0.73 2.99
N ILE A 153 11.13 1.67 2.78
CA ILE A 153 11.42 3.10 2.85
C ILE A 153 10.51 3.68 3.93
N ASN A 154 11.10 4.00 5.07
CA ASN A 154 10.34 4.56 6.19
C ASN A 154 10.47 6.08 6.21
N ILE A 155 9.42 6.78 5.80
CA ILE A 155 9.44 8.24 5.70
C ILE A 155 9.37 8.93 7.07
N ALA A 156 9.04 8.20 8.14
CA ALA A 156 9.08 8.78 9.49
C ALA A 156 10.50 9.14 9.92
N GLU A 157 11.50 8.49 9.37
CA GLU A 157 12.91 8.78 9.68
C GLU A 157 13.34 10.14 9.11
N TYR A 158 12.61 10.66 8.15
CA TYR A 158 12.95 11.89 7.44
C TYR A 158 12.00 13.06 7.75
N ALA A 159 10.97 12.76 8.50
CA ALA A 159 9.98 13.78 8.85
C ALA A 159 10.38 14.54 10.10
#